data_98e3d2df263e88cff9a0e2cf1cbc4003
#
_entry.id   98e3d2df263e88cff9a0e2cf1cbc4003
#
_cell.length_a   1.000
_cell.length_b   1.000
_cell.length_c   1.000
_cell.angle_alpha   90.00
_cell.angle_beta   90.00
_cell.angle_gamma   90.00
#
_symmetry.space_group_name_H-M   'P 1'
#
loop_
_entity.id
_entity.type
_entity.pdbx_description
1 polymer ?
#
loop_
_entity_poly.entity_id
_entity_poly.type
_entity_poly.pdbx_seq_one_letter_code
_entity_poly.pdbx_strand_id
1 'polypeptide(L)'
;MDLVSILKDDYQHFPANQTYSIYAEDIFFQDPMNKFRGINKYKAMIRLIDTLFINVKMDLHDISREGDTIKMRWTLSWNTPLPWKPRIAVPGWSEMKVNQDELINSHVDYWNCSRLDVLKQHFLPRKQ
;
A
#
# COMPACT_ATOMS: atom_id res chain seq x y z
N MET A 1 -10.33 -10.85 15.87
CA MET A 1 -10.26 -10.82 14.40
C MET A 1 -8.83 -11.11 13.98
N ASP A 2 -8.62 -11.97 13.02
CA ASP A 2 -7.26 -12.31 12.60
C ASP A 2 -6.68 -11.23 11.67
N LEU A 3 -5.36 -11.30 11.43
CA LEU A 3 -4.66 -10.29 10.65
C LEU A 3 -5.18 -10.20 9.20
N VAL A 4 -5.49 -11.34 8.58
CA VAL A 4 -6.00 -11.35 7.21
C VAL A 4 -7.33 -10.60 7.13
N SER A 5 -8.24 -10.84 8.06
CA SER A 5 -9.54 -10.17 8.10
C SER A 5 -9.39 -8.67 8.34
N ILE A 6 -8.49 -8.27 9.24
CA ILE A 6 -8.21 -6.85 9.51
C ILE A 6 -7.65 -6.17 8.27
N LEU A 7 -6.69 -6.82 7.58
CA LEU A 7 -6.10 -6.26 6.37
C LEU A 7 -7.13 -6.13 5.24
N LYS A 8 -8.00 -7.12 5.06
CA LYS A 8 -9.08 -7.02 4.08
C LYS A 8 -9.96 -5.81 4.34
N ASP A 9 -10.33 -5.60 5.60
CA ASP A 9 -11.15 -4.45 5.98
C ASP A 9 -10.40 -3.14 5.77
N ASP A 10 -9.16 -3.05 6.24
CA ASP A 10 -8.34 -1.85 6.11
C ASP A 10 -8.15 -1.46 4.64
N TYR A 11 -7.93 -2.42 3.74
CA TYR A 11 -7.70 -2.13 2.33
C TYR A 11 -8.95 -1.61 1.63
N GLN A 12 -10.14 -1.94 2.13
CA GLN A 12 -11.39 -1.44 1.55
C GLN A 12 -11.55 0.08 1.69
N HIS A 13 -10.94 0.68 2.71
CA HIS A 13 -11.01 2.13 2.93
C HIS A 13 -9.62 2.78 2.97
N PHE A 14 -8.60 2.11 2.44
CA PHE A 14 -7.26 2.68 2.35
C PHE A 14 -7.33 4.04 1.61
N PRO A 15 -6.65 5.08 2.06
CA PRO A 15 -5.72 5.14 3.18
C PRO A 15 -6.35 5.56 4.52
N ALA A 16 -7.66 5.73 4.59
CA ALA A 16 -8.33 6.19 5.81
C ALA A 16 -8.47 5.08 6.85
N ASN A 17 -8.47 5.46 8.11
CA ASN A 17 -8.83 4.62 9.26
C ASN A 17 -8.11 3.27 9.30
N GLN A 18 -6.80 3.26 9.05
CA GLN A 18 -6.00 2.05 9.09
C GLN A 18 -5.78 1.58 10.51
N THR A 19 -5.66 0.26 10.69
CA THR A 19 -5.46 -0.37 12.01
C THR A 19 -3.96 -0.49 12.30
N TYR A 20 -3.38 0.53 12.91
CA TYR A 20 -1.93 0.56 13.16
C TYR A 20 -1.49 -0.37 14.28
N SER A 21 -2.40 -0.79 15.15
CA SER A 21 -2.06 -1.69 16.25
C SER A 21 -1.63 -3.09 15.82
N ILE A 22 -1.85 -3.46 14.56
CA ILE A 22 -1.40 -4.76 14.03
C ILE A 22 0.06 -4.76 13.60
N TYR A 23 0.72 -3.59 13.61
CA TYR A 23 2.12 -3.44 13.19
C TYR A 23 3.04 -3.29 14.39
N ALA A 24 4.25 -3.86 14.27
CA ALA A 24 5.29 -3.67 15.29
C ALA A 24 5.81 -2.23 15.25
N GLU A 25 6.31 -1.76 16.40
CA GLU A 25 6.88 -0.40 16.47
C GLU A 25 8.07 -0.20 15.52
N ASP A 26 8.83 -1.27 15.27
CA ASP A 26 10.00 -1.26 14.40
C ASP A 26 9.69 -1.77 13.00
N ILE A 27 8.45 -1.68 12.55
CA ILE A 27 8.03 -2.14 11.22
C ILE A 27 9.00 -1.66 10.13
N PHE A 28 9.48 -2.60 9.32
CA PHE A 28 10.28 -2.30 8.13
C PHE A 28 9.35 -2.16 6.94
N PHE A 29 9.51 -1.08 6.18
CA PHE A 29 8.75 -0.87 4.95
C PHE A 29 9.68 -0.62 3.79
N GLN A 30 9.36 -1.22 2.65
CA GLN A 30 10.05 -0.96 1.39
C GLN A 30 9.07 -1.06 0.23
N ASP A 31 9.16 -0.09 -0.69
CA ASP A 31 8.55 -0.16 -2.00
C ASP A 31 9.57 0.37 -3.02
N PRO A 32 9.24 0.46 -4.32
CA PRO A 32 10.21 0.94 -5.31
C PRO A 32 10.71 2.37 -5.09
N MET A 33 10.00 3.17 -4.28
CA MET A 33 10.34 4.58 -4.04
C MET A 33 10.80 4.85 -2.62
N ASN A 34 10.50 3.96 -1.66
CA ASN A 34 10.70 4.22 -0.24
C ASN A 34 11.35 3.04 0.46
N LYS A 35 12.14 3.34 1.48
CA LYS A 35 12.70 2.34 2.37
C LYS A 35 12.95 2.98 3.72
N PHE A 36 12.30 2.47 4.76
CA PHE A 36 12.45 3.01 6.11
C PHE A 36 12.04 1.99 7.16
N ARG A 37 12.25 2.35 8.42
CA ARG A 37 11.87 1.56 9.58
C ARG A 37 11.22 2.45 10.63
N GLY A 38 10.16 1.94 11.24
CA GLY A 38 9.49 2.59 12.35
C GLY A 38 8.04 2.92 12.05
N ILE A 39 7.18 2.70 13.05
CA ILE A 39 5.72 2.88 12.92
C ILE A 39 5.35 4.36 12.66
N ASN A 40 6.09 5.30 13.23
CA ASN A 40 5.79 6.72 13.02
C ASN A 40 6.02 7.15 11.59
N LYS A 41 7.07 6.62 10.95
CA LYS A 41 7.34 6.88 9.52
C LYS A 41 6.29 6.20 8.65
N TYR A 42 5.86 5.01 9.04
CA TYR A 42 4.81 4.27 8.33
C TYR A 42 3.49 5.06 8.35
N LYS A 43 3.09 5.54 9.54
CA LYS A 43 1.90 6.39 9.69
C LYS A 43 2.01 7.68 8.87
N ALA A 44 3.19 8.31 8.88
CA ALA A 44 3.43 9.55 8.13
C ALA A 44 3.27 9.33 6.63
N MET A 45 3.77 8.21 6.11
CA MET A 45 3.63 7.86 4.69
C MET A 45 2.15 7.70 4.32
N ILE A 46 1.39 6.96 5.10
CA ILE A 46 -0.04 6.74 4.81
C ILE A 46 -0.83 8.03 4.92
N ARG A 47 -0.49 8.88 5.90
CA ARG A 47 -1.12 10.19 6.05
C ARG A 47 -0.82 11.10 4.86
N LEU A 48 0.39 11.02 4.31
CA LEU A 48 0.76 11.78 3.11
C LEU A 48 -0.08 11.33 1.91
N ILE A 49 -0.26 10.03 1.74
CA ILE A 49 -1.11 9.48 0.68
C ILE A 49 -2.54 9.98 0.84
N ASP A 50 -3.07 9.94 2.06
CA ASP A 50 -4.44 10.41 2.35
C ASP A 50 -4.62 11.90 2.06
N THR A 51 -3.57 12.69 2.26
CA THR A 51 -3.60 14.14 2.05
C THR A 51 -3.46 14.52 0.58
N LEU A 52 -2.56 13.85 -0.16
CA LEU A 52 -2.20 14.25 -1.52
C LEU A 52 -2.97 13.52 -2.61
N PHE A 53 -3.29 12.25 -2.40
CA PHE A 53 -3.94 11.44 -3.43
C PHE A 53 -5.45 11.69 -3.41
N ILE A 54 -6.02 11.90 -4.59
CA ILE A 54 -7.45 12.20 -4.76
C ILE A 54 -8.13 10.96 -5.33
N ASN A 55 -9.34 10.66 -4.85
CA ASN A 55 -10.14 9.53 -5.33
C ASN A 55 -9.36 8.21 -5.30
N VAL A 56 -8.74 7.93 -4.16
CA VAL A 56 -7.95 6.70 -3.97
C VAL A 56 -8.84 5.48 -4.02
N LYS A 57 -8.42 4.50 -4.80
CA LYS A 57 -9.08 3.19 -4.85
C LYS A 57 -8.03 2.11 -4.69
N MET A 58 -8.23 1.25 -3.71
CA MET A 58 -7.39 0.08 -3.48
C MET A 58 -8.21 -1.17 -3.77
N ASP A 59 -7.91 -1.84 -4.88
CA ASP A 59 -8.55 -3.10 -5.23
C ASP A 59 -7.68 -4.24 -4.74
N LEU A 60 -8.12 -4.93 -3.69
CA LEU A 60 -7.43 -6.10 -3.18
C LEU A 60 -7.95 -7.32 -3.95
N HIS A 61 -7.08 -7.89 -4.79
CA HIS A 61 -7.45 -9.01 -5.66
C HIS A 61 -7.30 -10.35 -4.95
N ASP A 62 -6.31 -10.46 -4.07
CA ASP A 62 -5.99 -11.71 -3.40
C ASP A 62 -5.21 -11.44 -2.13
N ILE A 63 -5.47 -12.23 -1.10
CA ILE A 63 -4.71 -12.20 0.15
C ILE A 63 -4.69 -13.61 0.74
N SER A 64 -3.50 -14.05 1.16
CA SER A 64 -3.33 -15.34 1.80
C SER A 64 -2.24 -15.27 2.86
N ARG A 65 -2.37 -16.12 3.86
CA ARG A 65 -1.35 -16.26 4.90
C ARG A 65 -0.88 -17.69 4.94
N GLU A 66 0.45 -17.86 4.96
CA GLU A 66 1.09 -19.16 5.12
C GLU A 66 2.19 -19.01 6.18
N GLY A 67 1.95 -19.62 7.36
CA GLY A 67 2.85 -19.45 8.50
C GLY A 67 2.88 -17.99 8.97
N ASP A 68 4.04 -17.39 8.96
CA ASP A 68 4.25 -15.99 9.34
C ASP A 68 4.42 -15.05 8.14
N THR A 69 4.02 -15.50 6.96
CA THR A 69 4.08 -14.71 5.73
C THR A 69 2.66 -14.46 5.23
N ILE A 70 2.36 -13.18 4.96
CA ILE A 70 1.11 -12.76 4.33
C ILE A 70 1.45 -12.19 2.96
N LYS A 71 0.78 -12.69 1.93
CA LYS A 71 0.96 -12.20 0.56
C LYS A 71 -0.35 -11.63 0.04
N MET A 72 -0.25 -10.48 -0.64
CA MET A 72 -1.41 -9.79 -1.19
C MET A 72 -1.11 -9.34 -2.61
N ARG A 73 -2.14 -9.35 -3.45
CA ARG A 73 -2.10 -8.79 -4.79
C ARG A 73 -3.16 -7.70 -4.88
N TRP A 74 -2.78 -6.53 -5.41
CA TRP A 74 -3.66 -5.36 -5.39
C TRP A 74 -3.38 -4.45 -6.59
N THR A 75 -4.31 -3.54 -6.83
CA THR A 75 -4.13 -2.39 -7.73
C THR A 75 -4.51 -1.14 -6.97
N LEU A 76 -3.58 -0.21 -6.85
CA LEU A 76 -3.80 1.09 -6.25
C LEU A 76 -3.98 2.13 -7.35
N SER A 77 -5.03 2.91 -7.28
CA SER A 77 -5.25 3.99 -8.25
C SER A 77 -5.69 5.26 -7.54
N TRP A 78 -5.35 6.40 -8.16
CA TRP A 78 -5.66 7.72 -7.61
C TRP A 78 -5.54 8.77 -8.69
N ASN A 79 -6.04 9.98 -8.39
CA ASN A 79 -5.76 11.15 -9.19
C ASN A 79 -4.70 11.99 -8.48
N THR A 80 -3.64 12.34 -9.20
CA THR A 80 -2.60 13.24 -8.67
C THR A 80 -3.13 14.68 -8.69
N PRO A 81 -2.82 15.52 -7.68
CA PRO A 81 -3.34 16.89 -7.60
C PRO A 81 -2.60 17.86 -8.51
N LEU A 82 -2.52 17.54 -9.79
CA LEU A 82 -2.05 18.42 -10.85
C LEU A 82 -3.27 19.07 -11.52
N PRO A 83 -3.09 20.20 -12.27
CA PRO A 83 -4.23 20.89 -12.89
C PRO A 83 -5.11 19.98 -13.76
N TRP A 84 -4.51 19.00 -14.47
CA TRP A 84 -5.24 18.07 -15.32
C TRP A 84 -5.64 16.78 -14.59
N LYS A 85 -5.34 16.67 -13.28
CA LYS A 85 -5.72 15.55 -12.40
C LYS A 85 -5.57 14.17 -13.06
N PRO A 86 -4.35 13.78 -13.46
CA PRO A 86 -4.16 12.51 -14.15
C PRO A 86 -4.55 11.33 -13.26
N ARG A 87 -5.16 10.30 -13.86
CA ARG A 87 -5.49 9.06 -13.14
C ARG A 87 -4.33 8.09 -13.25
N ILE A 88 -3.80 7.69 -12.10
CA ILE A 88 -2.66 6.80 -11.98
C ILE A 88 -3.14 5.46 -11.47
N ALA A 89 -2.62 4.37 -12.03
CA ALA A 89 -2.89 3.03 -11.53
C ALA A 89 -1.59 2.25 -11.43
N VAL A 90 -1.38 1.62 -10.28
CA VAL A 90 -0.20 0.82 -9.98
C VAL A 90 -0.65 -0.57 -9.57
N PRO A 91 -0.49 -1.58 -10.45
CA PRO A 91 -0.69 -2.96 -10.05
C PRO A 91 0.54 -3.43 -9.28
N GLY A 92 0.31 -4.17 -8.22
CA GLY A 92 1.41 -4.64 -7.39
C GLY A 92 1.02 -5.77 -6.48
N TRP A 93 1.98 -6.15 -5.65
CA TRP A 93 1.78 -7.17 -4.63
C TRP A 93 2.64 -6.87 -3.42
N SER A 94 2.24 -7.40 -2.28
CA SER A 94 2.93 -7.19 -1.01
C SER A 94 3.30 -8.51 -0.37
N GLU A 95 4.42 -8.49 0.34
CA GLU A 95 4.81 -9.58 1.22
C GLU A 95 5.03 -9.00 2.61
N MET A 96 4.25 -9.48 3.57
CA MET A 96 4.36 -9.06 4.97
C MET A 96 4.86 -10.23 5.82
N LYS A 97 5.67 -9.92 6.83
CA LYS A 97 6.13 -10.89 7.82
C LYS A 97 5.53 -10.58 9.18
N VAL A 98 5.14 -11.62 9.87
CA VAL A 98 4.53 -11.55 11.21
C VAL A 98 5.54 -12.06 12.22
N ASN A 99 5.74 -11.33 13.32
CA ASN A 99 6.67 -11.72 14.37
C ASN A 99 6.01 -12.65 15.41
N GLN A 100 6.74 -13.00 16.44
CA GLN A 100 6.27 -13.92 17.50
C GLN A 100 5.10 -13.36 18.30
N ASP A 101 4.94 -12.04 18.32
CA ASP A 101 3.85 -11.36 19.03
C ASP A 101 2.61 -11.16 18.15
N GLU A 102 2.55 -11.82 16.98
CA GLU A 102 1.47 -11.67 16.00
C GLU A 102 1.34 -10.22 15.51
N LEU A 103 2.47 -9.51 15.39
CA LEU A 103 2.52 -8.18 14.82
C LEU A 103 3.28 -8.21 13.49
N ILE A 104 2.83 -7.41 12.53
CA ILE A 104 3.50 -7.28 11.25
C ILE A 104 4.76 -6.44 11.44
N ASN A 105 5.93 -7.02 11.22
CA ASN A 105 7.21 -6.33 11.39
C ASN A 105 7.95 -6.06 10.09
N SER A 106 7.40 -6.51 8.96
CA SER A 106 7.96 -6.24 7.65
C SER A 106 6.83 -6.14 6.62
N HIS A 107 6.90 -5.12 5.78
CA HIS A 107 5.94 -4.89 4.70
C HIS A 107 6.73 -4.44 3.47
N VAL A 108 6.82 -5.30 2.48
CA VAL A 108 7.52 -5.00 1.23
C VAL A 108 6.51 -5.01 0.09
N ASP A 109 6.45 -3.90 -0.64
CA ASP A 109 5.59 -3.74 -1.81
C ASP A 109 6.41 -3.85 -3.08
N TYR A 110 5.87 -4.54 -4.06
CA TYR A 110 6.43 -4.70 -5.40
C TYR A 110 5.44 -4.18 -6.42
N TRP A 111 5.92 -3.42 -7.39
CA TRP A 111 5.08 -2.93 -8.49
C TRP A 111 5.23 -3.85 -9.69
N ASN A 112 4.13 -4.16 -10.35
CA ASN A 112 4.11 -4.90 -11.63
C ASN A 112 4.19 -3.94 -12.82
N CYS A 113 4.76 -2.77 -12.59
CA CYS A 113 5.06 -1.76 -13.61
C CYS A 113 6.33 -1.03 -13.18
N SER A 114 6.98 -0.33 -14.11
CA SER A 114 8.18 0.43 -13.79
C SER A 114 7.83 1.78 -13.17
N ARG A 115 8.81 2.38 -12.49
CA ARG A 115 8.67 3.78 -12.00
C ARG A 115 8.44 4.74 -13.16
N LEU A 116 9.06 4.45 -14.31
CA LEU A 116 8.87 5.26 -15.53
C LEU A 116 7.43 5.18 -16.03
N ASP A 117 6.80 4.00 -15.97
CA ASP A 117 5.38 3.84 -16.34
C ASP A 117 4.48 4.72 -15.46
N VAL A 118 4.75 4.74 -14.16
CA VAL A 118 3.99 5.59 -13.23
C VAL A 118 4.19 7.07 -13.58
N LEU A 119 5.43 7.48 -13.86
CA LEU A 119 5.73 8.84 -14.27
C LEU A 119 4.99 9.21 -15.57
N LYS A 120 5.03 8.32 -16.57
CA LYS A 120 4.36 8.55 -17.86
C LYS A 120 2.86 8.73 -17.71
N GLN A 121 2.22 8.01 -16.80
CA GLN A 121 0.78 8.13 -16.58
C GLN A 121 0.35 9.55 -16.17
N HIS A 122 1.27 10.35 -15.62
CA HIS A 122 0.99 11.71 -15.23
C HIS A 122 0.86 12.65 -16.43
N PHE A 123 1.44 12.30 -17.56
CA PHE A 123 1.54 13.18 -18.73
C PHE A 123 0.87 12.61 -19.98
N LEU A 124 0.67 11.30 -20.04
CA LEU A 124 0.10 10.64 -21.20
C LEU A 124 -1.30 10.11 -20.87
N PRO A 125 -2.28 10.29 -21.78
CA PRO A 125 -3.61 9.73 -21.56
C PRO A 125 -3.55 8.21 -21.45
N ARG A 126 -4.31 7.66 -20.53
CA ARG A 126 -4.44 6.21 -20.41
C ARG A 126 -5.33 5.71 -21.55
N LYS A 127 -4.94 4.58 -22.12
CA LYS A 127 -5.80 3.86 -23.06
C LYS A 127 -6.92 3.19 -22.27
N GLN A 128 -8.11 3.32 -22.78
CA GLN A 128 -9.29 2.71 -22.20
C GLN A 128 -9.30 1.20 -22.51
#